data_fbc197e77828a867c228ea8c57db8b06
#
_entry.id   fbc197e77828a867c228ea8c57db8b06
#
_cell.length_a   1.000
_cell.length_b   1.000
_cell.length_c   1.000
_cell.angle_alpha   90.00
_cell.angle_beta   90.00
_cell.angle_gamma   90.00
#
_symmetry.space_group_name_H-M   'P 1'
#
loop_
_entity.id
_entity.type
_entity.pdbx_description
1 polymer ?
#
loop_
_entity_poly.entity_id
_entity_poly.type
_entity_poly.pdbx_seq_one_letter_code
_entity_poly.pdbx_strand_id
1 'polypeptide(L)'
;MGDRTRTAMAFAIIIAILLIWTFVNRPAQRQEAPEPVVKDTVVEPIEIAEEQHVPVREDTIVIDRRHIRLVLSDYGGSLTSFYLKEYDIDIVPPGRHLFVSTLKDTDGAVVKMSYEINDDSVVFFHGDEKELMKTYRFDDGYGFSLRVAGDTLNHALSLNAGLNITEPKNKSDDLRNFNVYIKNEKIETVTKRIKDSYVYEDDLAWFALRTKYFILIVDHVGGIEKVNFRKFPGEIEEPQTRDASFGCYYMGGAKDRYGAEIFSKTDLDIDVLLLPMDRDHLAKYEKGYEEIASGGFWGPISRVIMAVLNFIHSLIGNYGFAIMIFALLIKLIFFPLSRQMILSQHKMQMVQPELKKIQQKYKNDPQRLNQEMMHLYKTYKVNPLSGCLPLIIQMPIFFALFRTLTTSIEFRQANFIFWITDLSLKDPYYVLPISMGIMMVVQSLTTTIDPRQRLMVIFMPIVMVWIFINLPSGLQLYWFTYNIFTLLEHFITKRGGLK
;
A
#
# COMPACT_ATOMS: atom_id res chain seq x y z
N MET A 1 -5.35 -7.28 -43.21
CA MET A 1 -4.80 -7.70 -41.94
C MET A 1 -5.58 -8.89 -41.44
N GLY A 2 -4.92 -10.07 -41.37
CA GLY A 2 -5.57 -11.32 -40.99
C GLY A 2 -6.07 -11.29 -39.54
N ASP A 3 -7.00 -12.19 -39.23
CA ASP A 3 -7.58 -12.36 -37.86
C ASP A 3 -6.50 -12.47 -36.79
N ARG A 4 -5.33 -13.04 -37.09
CA ARG A 4 -4.14 -13.09 -36.23
C ARG A 4 -3.58 -11.72 -35.90
N THR A 5 -3.63 -10.75 -36.82
CA THR A 5 -3.12 -9.39 -36.62
C THR A 5 -4.08 -8.56 -35.73
N ARG A 6 -5.37 -8.83 -35.76
CA ARG A 6 -6.36 -8.17 -34.91
C ARG A 6 -6.36 -8.70 -33.50
N THR A 7 -6.20 -10.01 -33.36
CA THR A 7 -5.97 -10.65 -32.07
C THR A 7 -4.65 -10.14 -31.46
N ALA A 8 -3.59 -10.04 -32.27
CA ALA A 8 -2.32 -9.46 -31.87
C ALA A 8 -2.45 -7.97 -31.51
N MET A 9 -3.24 -7.17 -32.24
CA MET A 9 -3.52 -5.77 -31.87
C MET A 9 -4.34 -5.66 -30.59
N ALA A 10 -5.34 -6.50 -30.35
CA ALA A 10 -6.08 -6.51 -29.09
C ALA A 10 -5.16 -6.90 -27.91
N PHE A 11 -4.30 -7.90 -28.10
CA PHE A 11 -3.25 -8.23 -27.12
C PHE A 11 -2.26 -7.09 -26.95
N ALA A 12 -1.82 -6.43 -28.02
CA ALA A 12 -0.94 -5.28 -27.96
C ALA A 12 -1.58 -4.09 -27.23
N ILE A 13 -2.89 -3.86 -27.40
CA ILE A 13 -3.63 -2.82 -26.67
C ILE A 13 -3.74 -3.20 -25.18
N ILE A 14 -4.02 -4.45 -24.85
CA ILE A 14 -4.04 -4.92 -23.44
C ILE A 14 -2.65 -4.80 -22.82
N ILE A 15 -1.62 -5.22 -23.54
CA ILE A 15 -0.22 -5.07 -23.13
C ILE A 15 0.14 -3.59 -23.05
N ALA A 16 -0.28 -2.75 -23.99
CA ALA A 16 -0.05 -1.29 -23.94
C ALA A 16 -0.75 -0.66 -22.75
N ILE A 17 -1.99 -1.06 -22.43
CA ILE A 17 -2.70 -0.60 -21.23
C ILE A 17 -1.96 -1.06 -19.96
N LEU A 18 -1.48 -2.29 -19.92
CA LEU A 18 -0.66 -2.81 -18.82
C LEU A 18 0.70 -2.10 -18.74
N LEU A 19 1.32 -1.80 -19.87
CA LEU A 19 2.57 -1.04 -19.94
C LEU A 19 2.35 0.43 -19.58
N ILE A 20 1.28 1.06 -20.02
CA ILE A 20 0.89 2.40 -19.60
C ILE A 20 0.61 2.41 -18.10
N TRP A 21 -0.07 1.40 -17.58
CA TRP A 21 -0.27 1.24 -16.15
C TRP A 21 1.06 1.11 -15.38
N THR A 22 2.00 0.29 -15.88
CA THR A 22 3.33 0.16 -15.26
C THR A 22 4.16 1.42 -15.42
N PHE A 23 3.95 2.19 -16.49
CA PHE A 23 4.64 3.47 -16.73
C PHE A 23 4.08 4.61 -15.88
N VAL A 24 2.75 4.69 -15.75
CA VAL A 24 2.06 5.68 -14.89
C VAL A 24 2.29 5.40 -13.41
N ASN A 25 2.40 4.13 -13.02
CA ASN A 25 2.75 3.73 -11.66
C ASN A 25 4.28 3.62 -11.41
N ARG A 26 5.11 3.94 -12.41
CA ARG A 26 6.52 4.24 -12.09
C ARG A 26 6.52 5.49 -11.23
N PRO A 27 7.13 5.45 -10.03
CA PRO A 27 7.41 6.67 -9.31
C PRO A 27 8.17 7.59 -10.29
N ALA A 28 7.68 8.82 -10.44
CA ALA A 28 8.24 9.78 -11.38
C ALA A 28 9.76 9.76 -11.23
N GLN A 29 10.47 9.38 -12.31
CA GLN A 29 11.89 9.69 -12.41
C GLN A 29 11.94 11.21 -12.47
N ARG A 30 12.08 11.87 -11.31
CA ARG A 30 12.57 13.24 -11.28
C ARG A 30 13.95 13.23 -11.96
N GLN A 31 14.14 14.12 -12.88
CA GLN A 31 15.46 14.50 -13.37
C GLN A 31 16.39 14.58 -12.16
N GLU A 32 17.44 13.78 -12.21
CA GLU A 32 18.53 13.84 -11.25
C GLU A 32 18.98 15.29 -11.17
N ALA A 33 18.68 15.93 -10.04
CA ALA A 33 19.42 17.10 -9.66
C ALA A 33 20.90 16.65 -9.57
N PRO A 34 21.88 17.49 -9.99
CA PRO A 34 23.28 17.12 -9.92
C PRO A 34 23.57 16.60 -8.51
N GLU A 35 24.13 15.39 -8.44
CA GLU A 35 24.52 14.75 -7.19
C GLU A 35 25.32 15.76 -6.35
N PRO A 36 24.91 16.06 -5.11
CA PRO A 36 25.81 16.74 -4.21
C PRO A 36 27.06 15.86 -4.11
N VAL A 37 28.21 16.46 -4.30
CA VAL A 37 29.51 15.79 -4.20
C VAL A 37 29.61 15.22 -2.79
N VAL A 38 29.24 13.95 -2.64
CA VAL A 38 29.44 13.19 -1.42
C VAL A 38 30.94 13.05 -1.30
N LYS A 39 31.55 13.76 -0.36
CA LYS A 39 32.88 13.40 0.10
C LYS A 39 32.76 12.01 0.68
N ASP A 40 33.37 11.01 0.03
CA ASP A 40 33.61 9.69 0.56
C ASP A 40 34.45 9.79 1.83
N THR A 41 33.88 10.24 2.91
CA THR A 41 34.43 10.01 4.22
C THR A 41 33.96 8.60 4.59
N VAL A 42 34.81 7.63 4.32
CA VAL A 42 34.68 6.28 4.86
C VAL A 42 34.73 6.43 6.39
N VAL A 43 33.56 6.60 6.99
CA VAL A 43 33.40 6.37 8.43
C VAL A 43 33.42 4.85 8.55
N GLU A 44 34.53 4.30 9.11
CA GLU A 44 34.56 2.89 9.48
C GLU A 44 33.26 2.55 10.22
N PRO A 45 32.51 1.54 9.77
CA PRO A 45 31.34 1.10 10.50
C PRO A 45 31.82 0.69 11.89
N ILE A 46 31.29 1.30 12.93
CA ILE A 46 31.40 0.72 14.27
C ILE A 46 30.64 -0.59 14.13
N GLU A 47 31.39 -1.68 14.08
CA GLU A 47 30.86 -3.04 14.15
C GLU A 47 30.21 -3.15 15.54
N ILE A 48 28.90 -2.80 15.60
CA ILE A 48 28.10 -3.16 16.76
C ILE A 48 28.05 -4.70 16.68
N ALA A 49 28.76 -5.36 17.60
CA ALA A 49 28.73 -6.79 17.72
C ALA A 49 27.29 -7.28 17.57
N GLU A 50 27.07 -8.28 16.71
CA GLU A 50 25.78 -8.98 16.66
C GLU A 50 25.34 -9.20 18.10
N GLU A 51 24.17 -8.68 18.48
CA GLU A 51 23.63 -8.81 19.83
C GLU A 51 23.64 -10.28 20.20
N GLN A 52 24.72 -10.72 20.87
CA GLN A 52 24.70 -12.00 21.57
C GLN A 52 23.61 -11.86 22.63
N HIS A 53 22.54 -12.58 22.47
CA HIS A 53 21.48 -12.74 23.45
C HIS A 53 22.06 -13.36 24.75
N VAL A 54 22.72 -12.55 25.55
CA VAL A 54 22.93 -12.85 26.94
C VAL A 54 21.63 -12.46 27.63
N PRO A 55 20.94 -13.35 28.33
CA PRO A 55 19.76 -13.01 29.09
C PRO A 55 20.15 -12.13 30.28
N VAL A 56 20.36 -10.86 30.03
CA VAL A 56 20.48 -9.86 31.11
C VAL A 56 19.07 -9.71 31.66
N ARG A 57 18.92 -9.91 32.98
CA ARG A 57 17.65 -9.64 33.67
C ARG A 57 17.37 -8.15 33.56
N GLU A 58 16.44 -7.80 32.68
CA GLU A 58 16.03 -6.43 32.41
C GLU A 58 14.89 -6.06 33.34
N ASP A 59 14.96 -4.87 33.93
CA ASP A 59 13.85 -4.28 34.63
C ASP A 59 13.03 -3.47 33.64
N THR A 60 11.71 -3.69 33.62
CA THR A 60 10.79 -3.05 32.66
C THR A 60 9.74 -2.19 33.37
N ILE A 61 9.41 -1.05 32.76
CA ILE A 61 8.44 -0.07 33.23
C ILE A 61 7.31 0.00 32.22
N VAL A 62 6.06 -0.18 32.66
CA VAL A 62 4.88 -0.09 31.81
C VAL A 62 4.24 1.28 31.99
N ILE A 63 4.10 2.03 30.91
CA ILE A 63 3.42 3.29 30.83
C ILE A 63 2.13 3.10 30.04
N ASP A 64 1.00 3.29 30.71
CA ASP A 64 -0.31 3.12 30.10
C ASP A 64 -0.99 4.49 29.92
N ARG A 65 -1.24 4.89 28.67
CA ARG A 65 -1.92 6.14 28.28
C ARG A 65 -3.18 5.84 27.48
N ARG A 66 -3.93 6.84 27.14
CA ARG A 66 -5.24 6.69 26.47
C ARG A 66 -5.16 5.85 25.17
N HIS A 67 -4.27 6.20 24.27
CA HIS A 67 -4.14 5.60 22.94
C HIS A 67 -3.02 4.57 22.83
N ILE A 68 -2.01 4.69 23.70
CA ILE A 68 -0.77 3.90 23.62
C ILE A 68 -0.47 3.20 24.95
N ARG A 69 0.26 2.09 24.85
CA ARG A 69 0.96 1.47 25.96
C ARG A 69 2.42 1.29 25.59
N LEU A 70 3.30 1.80 26.41
CA LEU A 70 4.74 1.72 26.22
C LEU A 70 5.35 0.79 27.27
N VAL A 71 6.37 0.04 26.89
CA VAL A 71 7.21 -0.70 27.85
C VAL A 71 8.64 -0.25 27.64
N LEU A 72 9.18 0.37 28.69
CA LEU A 72 10.56 0.83 28.74
C LEU A 72 11.43 -0.17 29.48
N SER A 73 12.70 -0.26 29.12
CA SER A 73 13.69 -1.14 29.72
C SER A 73 14.89 -0.33 30.22
N ASP A 74 15.50 -0.77 31.32
CA ASP A 74 16.76 -0.25 31.85
C ASP A 74 17.96 -0.50 30.93
N TYR A 75 17.82 -1.37 29.93
CA TYR A 75 18.79 -1.64 28.88
C TYR A 75 18.89 -0.47 27.89
N GLY A 76 19.87 0.41 28.09
CA GLY A 76 20.03 1.65 27.33
C GLY A 76 18.88 2.64 27.47
N GLY A 77 18.03 2.51 28.50
CA GLY A 77 16.82 3.29 28.64
C GLY A 77 15.93 3.16 27.40
N SER A 78 15.77 1.96 26.88
CA SER A 78 15.17 1.67 25.60
C SER A 78 13.67 1.40 25.67
N LEU A 79 13.03 1.36 24.50
CA LEU A 79 11.63 1.02 24.31
C LEU A 79 11.51 -0.40 23.75
N THR A 80 10.87 -1.31 24.50
CA THR A 80 10.68 -2.72 24.12
C THR A 80 9.29 -3.01 23.57
N SER A 81 8.32 -2.10 23.80
CA SER A 81 6.99 -2.18 23.25
C SER A 81 6.42 -0.77 23.01
N PHE A 82 5.85 -0.57 21.84
CA PHE A 82 5.06 0.60 21.50
C PHE A 82 3.73 0.12 20.91
N TYR A 83 2.78 -0.13 21.80
CA TYR A 83 1.51 -0.75 21.48
C TYR A 83 0.42 0.28 21.27
N LEU A 84 -0.22 0.22 20.11
CA LEU A 84 -1.39 1.03 19.77
C LEU A 84 -2.66 0.28 20.14
N LYS A 85 -3.37 0.75 21.18
CA LYS A 85 -4.54 0.08 21.76
C LYS A 85 -5.71 -0.02 20.78
N GLU A 86 -5.93 1.01 19.98
CA GLU A 86 -7.02 1.10 19.01
C GLU A 86 -6.91 0.05 17.88
N TYR A 87 -5.67 -0.33 17.54
CA TYR A 87 -5.36 -1.17 16.39
C TYR A 87 -4.86 -2.57 16.78
N ASP A 88 -4.72 -2.84 18.08
CA ASP A 88 -4.17 -4.10 18.62
C ASP A 88 -2.85 -4.47 17.96
N ILE A 89 -1.88 -3.55 18.00
CA ILE A 89 -0.61 -3.74 17.33
C ILE A 89 0.56 -3.17 18.12
N ASP A 90 1.64 -3.95 18.21
CA ASP A 90 2.93 -3.50 18.70
C ASP A 90 3.86 -3.23 17.51
N ILE A 91 4.38 -2.01 17.43
CA ILE A 91 5.26 -1.59 16.36
C ILE A 91 6.73 -1.95 16.61
N VAL A 92 7.09 -2.33 17.84
CA VAL A 92 8.43 -2.82 18.16
C VAL A 92 8.48 -4.32 17.85
N PRO A 93 9.48 -4.79 17.07
CA PRO A 93 9.62 -6.22 16.81
C PRO A 93 9.88 -7.00 18.12
N PRO A 94 9.28 -8.20 18.28
CA PRO A 94 9.47 -9.00 19.48
C PRO A 94 10.94 -9.27 19.81
N GLY A 95 11.33 -9.08 21.08
CA GLY A 95 12.70 -9.27 21.55
C GLY A 95 13.71 -8.24 21.02
N ARG A 96 13.23 -7.11 20.49
CA ARG A 96 14.06 -6.01 20.01
C ARG A 96 13.79 -4.74 20.81
N HIS A 97 14.69 -3.79 20.69
CA HIS A 97 14.68 -2.51 21.39
C HIS A 97 14.74 -1.36 20.40
N LEU A 98 13.96 -0.30 20.65
CA LEU A 98 14.08 0.99 19.95
C LEU A 98 14.63 2.04 20.91
N PHE A 99 15.28 3.05 20.35
CA PHE A 99 15.87 4.15 21.10
C PHE A 99 16.90 3.68 22.16
N VAL A 100 17.70 2.68 21.81
CA VAL A 100 18.80 2.21 22.67
C VAL A 100 19.91 3.24 22.72
N SER A 101 20.31 3.68 23.90
CA SER A 101 21.45 4.59 24.07
C SER A 101 22.75 3.80 24.16
N THR A 102 23.74 4.18 23.34
CA THR A 102 25.11 3.67 23.37
C THR A 102 26.08 4.81 23.51
N LEU A 103 27.15 4.61 24.28
CA LEU A 103 28.22 5.57 24.40
C LEU A 103 29.36 5.18 23.47
N LYS A 104 29.95 6.13 22.76
CA LYS A 104 31.02 5.89 21.80
C LYS A 104 32.32 5.42 22.46
N ASP A 105 32.54 5.84 23.67
CA ASP A 105 33.75 5.49 24.47
C ASP A 105 33.75 4.07 24.98
N THR A 106 32.64 3.34 24.85
CA THR A 106 32.48 1.94 25.32
C THR A 106 32.42 0.93 24.17
N ASP A 107 33.09 1.19 23.03
CA ASP A 107 33.04 0.37 21.80
C ASP A 107 31.61 0.04 21.35
N GLY A 108 30.65 0.97 21.58
CA GLY A 108 29.26 0.79 21.23
C GLY A 108 28.45 -0.14 22.15
N ALA A 109 29.00 -0.49 23.33
CA ALA A 109 28.28 -1.29 24.32
C ALA A 109 27.03 -0.53 24.82
N VAL A 110 25.94 -1.27 24.99
CA VAL A 110 24.71 -0.73 25.57
C VAL A 110 24.86 -0.52 27.06
N VAL A 111 24.43 0.61 27.54
CA VAL A 111 24.60 1.02 28.93
C VAL A 111 23.37 0.61 29.74
N LYS A 112 23.59 -0.10 30.86
CA LYS A 112 22.52 -0.31 31.85
C LYS A 112 22.27 0.99 32.62
N MET A 113 21.00 1.41 32.74
CA MET A 113 20.60 2.68 33.34
C MET A 113 19.72 2.45 34.57
N SER A 114 19.91 3.27 35.60
CA SER A 114 18.97 3.39 36.71
C SER A 114 17.81 4.31 36.28
N TYR A 115 16.68 4.26 36.99
CA TYR A 115 15.52 5.08 36.59
C TYR A 115 14.75 5.65 37.77
N GLU A 116 14.08 6.77 37.53
CA GLU A 116 13.11 7.41 38.41
C GLU A 116 11.80 7.61 37.65
N ILE A 117 10.66 7.31 38.29
CA ILE A 117 9.33 7.45 37.69
C ILE A 117 8.63 8.64 38.34
N ASN A 118 8.15 9.56 37.51
CA ASN A 118 7.27 10.67 37.89
C ASN A 118 5.92 10.51 37.19
N ASP A 119 4.93 11.34 37.55
CA ASP A 119 3.56 11.22 37.02
C ASP A 119 3.50 11.22 35.46
N ASP A 120 4.25 12.11 34.80
CA ASP A 120 4.23 12.31 33.35
C ASP A 120 5.57 12.02 32.69
N SER A 121 6.56 11.49 33.44
CA SER A 121 7.89 11.24 32.89
C SER A 121 8.58 10.07 33.55
N VAL A 122 9.46 9.43 32.77
CA VAL A 122 10.45 8.46 33.27
C VAL A 122 11.82 9.00 32.91
N VAL A 123 12.69 9.08 33.92
CA VAL A 123 14.06 9.55 33.78
C VAL A 123 14.99 8.39 33.99
N PHE A 124 15.75 8.02 32.97
CA PHE A 124 16.85 7.08 33.05
C PHE A 124 18.14 7.85 33.21
N PHE A 125 19.09 7.31 34.02
CA PHE A 125 20.40 7.92 34.23
C PHE A 125 21.49 6.85 34.37
N HIS A 126 22.68 7.22 33.91
CA HIS A 126 23.89 6.40 34.04
C HIS A 126 25.00 7.23 34.66
N GLY A 127 25.84 6.56 35.48
CA GLY A 127 26.92 7.19 36.24
C GLY A 127 26.46 7.82 37.55
N ASP A 128 27.40 7.94 38.51
CA ASP A 128 27.14 8.46 39.87
C ASP A 128 26.76 9.96 39.83
N GLU A 129 27.28 10.72 38.86
CA GLU A 129 26.99 12.14 38.66
C GLU A 129 25.94 12.39 37.57
N LYS A 130 25.16 11.36 37.15
CA LYS A 130 24.19 11.43 36.05
C LYS A 130 24.85 11.87 34.74
N GLU A 131 25.98 11.28 34.39
CA GLU A 131 26.77 11.57 33.20
C GLU A 131 25.93 11.48 31.88
N LEU A 132 24.96 10.56 31.83
CA LEU A 132 23.97 10.45 30.78
C LEU A 132 22.58 10.40 31.40
N MET A 133 21.70 11.29 30.97
CA MET A 133 20.33 11.39 31.43
C MET A 133 19.39 11.32 30.25
N LYS A 134 18.38 10.46 30.33
CA LYS A 134 17.40 10.23 29.26
C LYS A 134 16.01 10.34 29.83
N THR A 135 15.26 11.35 29.41
CA THR A 135 13.94 11.70 29.93
C THR A 135 12.87 11.45 28.88
N TYR A 136 11.98 10.54 29.17
CA TYR A 136 10.73 10.34 28.44
C TYR A 136 9.63 11.15 29.10
N ARG A 137 8.90 11.96 28.32
CA ARG A 137 7.69 12.67 28.73
C ARG A 137 6.52 12.18 27.91
N PHE A 138 5.39 11.91 28.56
CA PHE A 138 4.23 11.32 27.95
C PHE A 138 3.06 12.30 28.02
N ASP A 139 2.34 12.43 26.91
CA ASP A 139 1.04 13.08 26.83
C ASP A 139 -0.08 12.07 26.58
N ASP A 140 -1.31 12.54 26.42
CA ASP A 140 -2.45 11.69 26.06
C ASP A 140 -2.57 11.47 24.54
N GLY A 141 -1.53 11.81 23.77
CA GLY A 141 -1.47 11.65 22.32
C GLY A 141 -0.99 10.27 21.86
N TYR A 142 -0.46 10.24 20.65
CA TYR A 142 0.07 9.04 20.00
C TYR A 142 1.61 8.97 20.06
N GLY A 143 2.22 9.61 21.02
CA GLY A 143 3.67 9.67 21.09
C GLY A 143 4.22 10.08 22.45
N PHE A 144 5.47 10.48 22.44
CA PHE A 144 6.22 10.98 23.61
C PHE A 144 7.33 11.91 23.16
N SER A 145 7.75 12.81 24.07
CA SER A 145 8.98 13.58 23.88
C SER A 145 10.15 12.85 24.55
N LEU A 146 11.30 12.85 23.91
CA LEU A 146 12.51 12.22 24.40
C LEU A 146 13.63 13.25 24.42
N ARG A 147 14.17 13.51 25.62
CA ARG A 147 15.37 14.31 25.81
C ARG A 147 16.51 13.45 26.30
N VAL A 148 17.67 13.56 25.66
CA VAL A 148 18.93 12.93 26.12
C VAL A 148 19.93 14.04 26.38
N ALA A 149 20.44 14.10 27.61
CA ALA A 149 21.37 15.13 28.06
C ALA A 149 22.53 14.48 28.83
N GLY A 150 23.72 15.07 28.81
CA GLY A 150 24.87 14.58 29.56
C GLY A 150 26.16 15.31 29.24
N ASP A 151 27.16 15.12 30.10
CA ASP A 151 28.47 15.76 29.96
C ASP A 151 29.37 15.12 28.89
N THR A 152 29.16 13.85 28.56
CA THR A 152 29.91 13.11 27.54
C THR A 152 29.10 12.93 26.26
N LEU A 153 29.21 13.93 25.38
CA LEU A 153 28.29 14.14 24.25
C LEU A 153 28.72 13.42 22.95
N ASN A 154 29.15 12.17 23.02
CA ASN A 154 29.28 11.30 21.87
C ASN A 154 28.38 10.08 22.05
N HIS A 155 27.05 10.29 22.02
CA HIS A 155 26.10 9.19 22.13
C HIS A 155 25.38 8.96 20.81
N ALA A 156 24.98 7.75 20.60
CA ALA A 156 24.08 7.36 19.52
C ALA A 156 22.78 6.79 20.10
N LEU A 157 21.68 7.16 19.48
CA LEU A 157 20.36 6.65 19.79
C LEU A 157 19.92 5.72 18.66
N SER A 158 19.84 4.42 18.93
CA SER A 158 19.62 3.41 17.92
C SER A 158 18.15 3.00 17.81
N LEU A 159 17.63 3.04 16.57
CA LEU A 159 16.36 2.47 16.13
C LEU A 159 16.63 1.29 15.17
N ASN A 160 17.75 0.60 15.31
CA ASN A 160 18.20 -0.44 14.38
C ASN A 160 17.31 -1.68 14.34
N ALA A 161 16.43 -1.87 15.33
CA ALA A 161 15.41 -2.92 15.25
C ALA A 161 14.44 -2.73 14.07
N GLY A 162 14.31 -1.48 13.57
CA GLY A 162 13.29 -1.10 12.60
C GLY A 162 11.89 -1.28 13.15
N LEU A 163 10.89 -1.12 12.30
CA LEU A 163 9.50 -1.32 12.69
C LEU A 163 9.06 -2.78 12.50
N ASN A 164 8.11 -3.22 13.33
CA ASN A 164 7.51 -4.54 13.23
C ASN A 164 6.66 -4.70 11.96
N ILE A 165 6.47 -5.94 11.54
CA ILE A 165 5.52 -6.30 10.48
C ILE A 165 4.12 -6.13 11.03
N THR A 166 3.32 -5.27 10.38
CA THR A 166 1.97 -4.92 10.82
C THR A 166 0.89 -5.82 10.22
N GLU A 167 1.24 -6.62 9.21
CA GLU A 167 0.35 -7.57 8.54
C GLU A 167 0.97 -8.98 8.50
N PRO A 168 0.89 -9.76 9.61
CA PRO A 168 1.52 -11.08 9.69
C PRO A 168 1.03 -12.08 8.64
N LYS A 169 -0.23 -11.96 8.21
CA LYS A 169 -0.83 -12.83 7.19
C LYS A 169 -0.38 -12.50 5.77
N ASN A 170 0.21 -11.32 5.56
CA ASN A 170 0.73 -10.88 4.27
C ASN A 170 2.03 -10.07 4.42
N LYS A 171 3.01 -10.68 5.08
CA LYS A 171 4.33 -10.08 5.38
C LYS A 171 4.98 -9.45 4.15
N SER A 172 4.93 -10.13 3.01
CA SER A 172 5.53 -9.65 1.76
C SER A 172 4.91 -8.36 1.23
N ASP A 173 3.60 -8.16 1.42
CA ASP A 173 2.91 -6.94 1.00
C ASP A 173 3.19 -5.79 1.97
N ASP A 174 3.25 -6.09 3.27
CA ASP A 174 3.61 -5.11 4.30
C ASP A 174 5.02 -4.57 4.06
N LEU A 175 6.02 -5.45 3.91
CA LEU A 175 7.42 -5.10 3.66
C LEU A 175 7.64 -4.25 2.40
N ARG A 176 6.78 -4.38 1.37
CA ARG A 176 6.85 -3.51 0.17
C ARG A 176 6.51 -2.06 0.47
N ASN A 177 5.81 -1.82 1.55
CA ASN A 177 5.38 -0.48 1.97
C ASN A 177 6.35 0.15 2.97
N PHE A 178 7.37 -0.57 3.43
CA PHE A 178 8.40 -0.02 4.31
C PHE A 178 9.21 1.03 3.54
N ASN A 179 9.19 2.24 4.04
CA ASN A 179 9.87 3.37 3.42
C ASN A 179 10.46 4.29 4.49
N VAL A 180 11.52 4.99 4.11
CA VAL A 180 12.15 6.04 4.90
C VAL A 180 11.92 7.37 4.22
N TYR A 181 11.41 8.32 4.99
CA TYR A 181 11.18 9.70 4.57
C TYR A 181 12.03 10.63 5.40
N ILE A 182 12.52 11.68 4.79
CA ILE A 182 13.17 12.81 5.44
C ILE A 182 12.49 14.11 5.00
N LYS A 183 12.48 15.10 5.86
CA LYS A 183 12.10 16.47 5.52
C LYS A 183 13.16 17.44 5.96
N ASN A 184 13.62 18.19 4.99
CA ASN A 184 14.32 19.45 5.15
C ASN A 184 13.37 20.55 4.63
N GLU A 185 13.65 21.17 3.50
CA GLU A 185 12.69 22.07 2.82
C GLU A 185 11.52 21.30 2.18
N LYS A 186 11.77 20.09 1.68
CA LYS A 186 10.80 19.21 1.00
C LYS A 186 10.86 17.80 1.57
N ILE A 187 9.74 17.09 1.46
CA ILE A 187 9.70 15.68 1.83
C ILE A 187 10.33 14.84 0.72
N GLU A 188 11.33 14.06 1.08
CA GLU A 188 12.01 13.13 0.19
C GLU A 188 11.89 11.70 0.68
N THR A 189 11.76 10.75 -0.27
CA THR A 189 11.85 9.33 0.02
C THR A 189 13.27 8.86 -0.23
N VAL A 190 13.99 8.51 0.81
CA VAL A 190 15.40 8.08 0.72
C VAL A 190 15.60 6.58 0.63
N THR A 191 14.56 5.79 0.73
CA THR A 191 14.59 4.31 0.73
C THR A 191 15.47 3.73 -0.39
N LYS A 192 15.44 4.30 -1.59
CA LYS A 192 16.24 3.84 -2.73
C LYS A 192 17.72 4.19 -2.64
N ARG A 193 18.09 5.17 -1.81
CA ARG A 193 19.48 5.57 -1.56
C ARG A 193 20.15 4.63 -0.56
N ILE A 194 19.36 3.95 0.28
CA ILE A 194 19.86 3.01 1.28
C ILE A 194 20.18 1.68 0.60
N LYS A 195 21.44 1.45 0.24
CA LYS A 195 21.91 0.15 -0.26
C LYS A 195 22.14 -0.81 0.92
N ASP A 196 23.07 -0.46 1.79
CA ASP A 196 23.31 -1.07 3.09
C ASP A 196 23.12 -0.02 4.21
N SER A 197 23.69 1.16 4.02
CA SER A 197 23.50 2.34 4.87
C SER A 197 23.44 3.64 4.04
N TYR A 198 22.86 4.69 4.62
CA TYR A 198 22.80 6.04 4.06
C TYR A 198 22.87 7.06 5.18
N VAL A 199 23.92 7.89 5.18
CA VAL A 199 24.13 8.94 6.18
C VAL A 199 23.56 10.26 5.68
N TYR A 200 22.78 10.94 6.51
CA TYR A 200 22.23 12.25 6.27
C TYR A 200 22.81 13.23 7.31
N GLU A 201 23.49 14.26 6.86
CA GLU A 201 24.23 15.24 7.69
C GLU A 201 23.72 16.68 7.55
N ASP A 202 22.72 16.91 6.68
CA ASP A 202 22.15 18.24 6.48
C ASP A 202 21.11 18.56 7.58
N ASP A 203 20.63 19.81 7.59
CA ASP A 203 19.56 20.25 8.49
C ASP A 203 18.30 19.40 8.28
N LEU A 204 17.84 18.77 9.34
CA LEU A 204 16.74 17.81 9.32
C LEU A 204 15.59 18.31 10.18
N ALA A 205 14.45 18.63 9.56
CA ALA A 205 13.26 18.99 10.31
C ALA A 205 12.66 17.75 11.00
N TRP A 206 12.50 16.65 10.25
CA TRP A 206 12.07 15.36 10.77
C TRP A 206 12.43 14.22 9.81
N PHE A 207 12.47 13.00 10.33
CA PHE A 207 12.46 11.79 9.52
C PHE A 207 11.37 10.84 9.96
N ALA A 208 11.02 9.88 9.09
CA ALA A 208 9.99 8.92 9.40
C ALA A 208 10.29 7.53 8.82
N LEU A 209 9.97 6.52 9.60
CA LEU A 209 9.94 5.12 9.21
C LEU A 209 8.49 4.70 8.99
N ARG A 210 8.17 4.19 7.82
CA ARG A 210 6.81 3.82 7.45
C ARG A 210 6.68 2.32 7.25
N THR A 211 5.59 1.74 7.75
CA THR A 211 5.04 0.43 7.38
C THR A 211 3.87 0.62 6.42
N LYS A 212 3.09 -0.43 6.18
CA LYS A 212 1.89 -0.34 5.34
C LYS A 212 0.84 0.62 5.93
N TYR A 213 0.57 0.48 7.21
CA TYR A 213 -0.54 1.16 7.89
C TYR A 213 -0.12 2.21 8.91
N PHE A 214 1.16 2.21 9.32
CA PHE A 214 1.66 3.09 10.37
C PHE A 214 2.92 3.83 9.94
N ILE A 215 3.17 4.94 10.61
CA ILE A 215 4.37 5.74 10.44
C ILE A 215 4.90 6.15 11.81
N LEU A 216 6.17 5.86 12.05
CA LEU A 216 6.93 6.39 13.18
C LEU A 216 7.66 7.64 12.69
N ILE A 217 7.32 8.78 13.26
CA ILE A 217 7.93 10.07 12.95
C ILE A 217 8.84 10.44 14.12
N VAL A 218 10.07 10.81 13.81
CA VAL A 218 11.01 11.43 14.74
C VAL A 218 11.18 12.87 14.31
N ASP A 219 10.54 13.76 15.07
CA ASP A 219 10.55 15.19 14.81
C ASP A 219 11.73 15.81 15.57
N HIS A 220 12.51 16.60 14.88
CA HIS A 220 13.70 17.22 15.43
C HIS A 220 13.33 18.54 16.12
N VAL A 221 13.49 18.57 17.43
CA VAL A 221 13.40 19.81 18.21
C VAL A 221 14.79 20.44 18.38
N GLY A 222 15.84 19.60 18.56
CA GLY A 222 17.23 20.06 18.64
C GLY A 222 18.24 18.94 18.83
N GLY A 223 19.48 19.18 18.47
CA GLY A 223 20.63 18.34 18.83
C GLY A 223 21.02 17.22 17.87
N ILE A 224 20.29 16.97 16.77
CA ILE A 224 20.68 15.94 15.79
C ILE A 224 21.84 16.48 14.93
N GLU A 225 22.99 15.80 14.95
CA GLU A 225 24.13 16.09 14.07
C GLU A 225 23.99 15.35 12.74
N LYS A 226 23.69 14.05 12.83
CA LYS A 226 23.49 13.19 11.67
C LYS A 226 22.60 12.01 11.98
N VAL A 227 21.98 11.46 10.93
CA VAL A 227 21.21 10.22 11.02
C VAL A 227 21.75 9.22 10.00
N ASN A 228 22.08 8.02 10.47
CA ASN A 228 22.50 6.90 9.63
C ASN A 228 21.33 5.94 9.46
N PHE A 229 20.77 5.89 8.28
CA PHE A 229 19.72 4.92 7.95
C PHE A 229 20.33 3.62 7.49
N ARG A 230 19.89 2.51 8.06
CA ARG A 230 20.36 1.16 7.74
C ARG A 230 19.25 0.28 7.21
N LYS A 231 19.64 -0.68 6.39
CA LYS A 231 18.80 -1.70 5.81
C LYS A 231 19.03 -3.04 6.50
N PHE A 232 17.94 -3.73 6.82
CA PHE A 232 17.96 -5.06 7.43
C PHE A 232 17.17 -6.02 6.55
N PRO A 233 17.63 -7.29 6.41
CA PRO A 233 16.82 -8.31 5.73
C PRO A 233 15.48 -8.45 6.46
N GLY A 234 14.39 -8.43 5.72
CA GLY A 234 13.09 -8.83 6.25
C GLY A 234 13.15 -10.32 6.56
N GLU A 235 12.95 -10.70 7.81
CA GLU A 235 12.81 -12.10 8.20
C GLU A 235 11.49 -12.63 7.61
N ILE A 236 11.56 -13.13 6.38
CA ILE A 236 10.51 -13.95 5.81
C ILE A 236 10.99 -15.38 6.00
N GLU A 237 10.40 -16.10 6.95
CA GLU A 237 10.39 -17.56 6.86
C GLU A 237 9.71 -17.86 5.51
N GLU A 238 10.48 -18.35 4.54
CA GLU A 238 9.91 -18.88 3.31
C GLU A 238 8.96 -20.01 3.73
N PRO A 239 7.68 -19.96 3.34
CA PRO A 239 6.84 -21.12 3.52
C PRO A 239 7.50 -22.26 2.74
N GLN A 240 7.78 -23.38 3.38
CA GLN A 240 8.34 -24.61 2.77
C GLN A 240 7.38 -25.23 1.73
N THR A 241 6.30 -24.62 1.42
CA THR A 241 5.43 -24.95 0.30
C THR A 241 5.84 -24.07 -0.87
N ARG A 242 6.45 -24.71 -1.87
CA ARG A 242 6.49 -24.25 -3.26
C ARG A 242 5.06 -24.07 -3.76
N ASP A 243 4.39 -23.02 -3.35
CA ASP A 243 3.34 -22.45 -4.16
C ASP A 243 4.04 -21.78 -5.35
N ALA A 244 4.28 -22.60 -6.37
CA ALA A 244 4.52 -22.13 -7.71
C ALA A 244 3.25 -21.44 -8.22
N SER A 245 2.78 -20.42 -7.52
CA SER A 245 1.84 -19.47 -8.04
C SER A 245 2.61 -18.67 -9.09
N PHE A 246 2.36 -19.04 -10.30
CA PHE A 246 2.70 -18.40 -11.55
C PHE A 246 2.88 -16.90 -11.36
N GLY A 247 4.12 -16.42 -11.60
CA GLY A 247 4.54 -15.07 -11.32
C GLY A 247 3.66 -14.00 -11.91
N CYS A 248 2.84 -13.41 -11.07
CA CYS A 248 2.62 -12.01 -11.16
C CYS A 248 3.91 -11.36 -10.65
N TYR A 249 4.72 -10.89 -11.59
CA TYR A 249 5.81 -9.99 -11.31
C TYR A 249 5.23 -8.73 -10.65
N TYR A 250 5.05 -8.77 -9.35
CA TYR A 250 5.13 -7.57 -8.56
C TYR A 250 6.58 -7.11 -8.70
N MET A 251 6.78 -6.09 -9.51
CA MET A 251 8.10 -5.46 -9.68
C MET A 251 8.65 -5.16 -8.28
N GLY A 252 9.85 -5.68 -8.01
CA GLY A 252 10.50 -5.71 -6.74
C GLY A 252 10.37 -4.45 -5.90
N GLY A 253 9.49 -4.49 -4.90
CA GLY A 253 9.61 -3.66 -3.72
C GLY A 253 10.66 -4.31 -2.83
N ALA A 254 11.48 -3.53 -2.17
CA ALA A 254 12.45 -4.03 -1.21
C ALA A 254 11.72 -4.88 -0.17
N LYS A 255 12.20 -6.10 0.05
CA LYS A 255 11.71 -6.99 1.10
C LYS A 255 12.44 -6.73 2.42
N ASP A 256 12.89 -5.49 2.63
CA ASP A 256 13.78 -5.14 3.69
C ASP A 256 13.09 -4.21 4.69
N ARG A 257 13.53 -4.29 5.93
CA ARG A 257 13.19 -3.32 6.97
C ARG A 257 14.27 -2.25 7.05
N TYR A 258 13.92 -1.11 7.60
CA TYR A 258 14.82 0.02 7.74
C TYR A 258 14.83 0.49 9.20
N GLY A 259 15.99 0.83 9.68
CA GLY A 259 16.20 1.46 10.97
C GLY A 259 17.02 2.73 10.84
N ALA A 260 17.25 3.39 11.95
CA ALA A 260 18.00 4.63 12.00
C ALA A 260 18.90 4.66 13.23
N GLU A 261 20.04 5.32 13.14
CA GLU A 261 20.91 5.70 14.24
C GLU A 261 21.04 7.21 14.25
N ILE A 262 20.66 7.83 15.34
CA ILE A 262 20.72 9.28 15.54
C ILE A 262 22.02 9.57 16.33
N PHE A 263 22.85 10.41 15.79
CA PHE A 263 24.10 10.86 16.42
C PHE A 263 23.96 12.31 16.88
N SER A 264 24.40 12.56 18.10
CA SER A 264 24.39 13.89 18.68
C SER A 264 25.70 14.16 19.43
N LYS A 265 26.15 15.44 19.40
CA LYS A 265 27.24 15.98 20.21
C LYS A 265 26.76 16.97 21.28
N THR A 266 25.48 17.26 21.31
CA THR A 266 24.82 18.16 22.24
C THR A 266 23.62 17.45 22.86
N ASP A 267 22.92 18.11 23.76
CA ASP A 267 21.62 17.63 24.22
C ASP A 267 20.74 17.36 23.02
N LEU A 268 20.12 16.17 23.01
CA LEU A 268 19.17 15.75 21.98
C LEU A 268 17.77 15.94 22.51
N ASP A 269 16.92 16.62 21.73
CA ASP A 269 15.50 16.81 22.04
C ASP A 269 14.67 16.46 20.82
N ILE A 270 13.85 15.40 20.91
CA ILE A 270 13.04 14.88 19.81
C ILE A 270 11.63 14.54 20.29
N ASP A 271 10.65 14.76 19.42
CA ASP A 271 9.30 14.25 19.56
C ASP A 271 9.10 13.00 18.72
N VAL A 272 8.61 11.94 19.32
CA VAL A 272 8.37 10.66 18.66
C VAL A 272 6.88 10.40 18.59
N LEU A 273 6.38 10.25 17.37
CA LEU A 273 4.96 10.04 17.09
C LEU A 273 4.76 8.73 16.33
N LEU A 274 3.81 7.91 16.77
CA LEU A 274 3.39 6.72 16.05
C LEU A 274 1.93 6.88 15.61
N LEU A 275 1.73 7.10 14.33
CA LEU A 275 0.44 7.48 13.77
C LEU A 275 -0.02 6.46 12.72
N PRO A 276 -1.34 6.24 12.59
CA PRO A 276 -1.87 5.55 11.42
C PRO A 276 -1.61 6.37 10.15
N MET A 277 -1.42 5.68 9.03
CA MET A 277 -1.22 6.30 7.71
C MET A 277 -2.51 6.91 7.15
N ASP A 278 -3.22 7.63 8.00
CA ASP A 278 -4.41 8.39 7.63
C ASP A 278 -4.08 9.88 7.56
N ARG A 279 -4.52 10.51 6.46
CA ARG A 279 -4.21 11.90 6.20
C ARG A 279 -4.79 12.85 7.25
N ASP A 280 -6.00 12.56 7.74
CA ASP A 280 -6.70 13.46 8.66
C ASP A 280 -6.03 13.43 10.04
N HIS A 281 -5.47 12.29 10.45
CA HIS A 281 -4.65 12.20 11.65
C HIS A 281 -3.31 12.93 11.48
N LEU A 282 -2.64 12.75 10.35
CA LEU A 282 -1.34 13.38 10.08
C LEU A 282 -1.45 14.91 9.95
N ALA A 283 -2.54 15.40 9.37
CA ALA A 283 -2.77 16.85 9.18
C ALA A 283 -2.97 17.62 10.49
N LYS A 284 -3.40 16.96 11.58
CA LYS A 284 -3.61 17.60 12.89
C LYS A 284 -2.34 18.23 13.49
N TYR A 285 -1.18 17.74 13.06
CA TYR A 285 0.11 18.21 13.58
C TYR A 285 0.66 19.46 12.85
N GLU A 286 0.05 19.85 11.71
CA GLU A 286 0.41 21.05 10.92
C GLU A 286 1.89 21.14 10.49
N LYS A 287 2.61 19.99 10.49
CA LYS A 287 4.03 19.87 10.10
C LYS A 287 4.24 19.30 8.70
N GLY A 288 3.15 19.11 7.93
CA GLY A 288 3.18 18.59 6.55
C GLY A 288 3.30 17.07 6.46
N TYR A 289 3.09 16.33 7.54
CA TYR A 289 3.13 14.86 7.53
C TYR A 289 2.11 14.24 6.59
N GLU A 290 0.97 14.91 6.37
CA GLU A 290 -0.12 14.49 5.49
C GLU A 290 0.30 14.37 4.01
N GLU A 291 1.40 15.01 3.61
CA GLU A 291 1.92 14.88 2.25
C GLU A 291 2.41 13.45 1.95
N ILE A 292 2.90 12.72 2.97
CA ILE A 292 3.30 11.31 2.85
C ILE A 292 2.09 10.44 2.47
N ALA A 293 0.90 10.77 3.00
CA ALA A 293 -0.35 10.08 2.73
C ALA A 293 -1.11 10.62 1.51
N SER A 294 -0.55 11.60 0.76
CA SER A 294 -1.25 12.33 -0.31
C SER A 294 -1.81 11.46 -1.44
N GLY A 295 -1.27 10.27 -1.63
CA GLY A 295 -1.84 9.28 -2.54
C GLY A 295 -1.54 9.51 -4.02
N GLY A 296 -0.76 10.52 -4.40
CA GLY A 296 -0.42 10.83 -5.77
C GLY A 296 -1.66 11.11 -6.63
N PHE A 297 -1.59 10.75 -7.92
CA PHE A 297 -2.65 11.02 -8.90
C PHE A 297 -4.04 10.47 -8.50
N TRP A 298 -4.10 9.30 -7.87
CA TRP A 298 -5.36 8.67 -7.45
C TRP A 298 -5.86 9.16 -6.09
N GLY A 299 -5.05 9.90 -5.34
CA GLY A 299 -5.36 10.36 -3.99
C GLY A 299 -6.71 11.09 -3.86
N PRO A 300 -7.03 12.10 -4.70
CA PRO A 300 -8.31 12.80 -4.62
C PRO A 300 -9.52 11.87 -4.81
N ILE A 301 -9.46 10.94 -5.77
CA ILE A 301 -10.53 9.98 -6.03
C ILE A 301 -10.66 8.98 -4.87
N SER A 302 -9.53 8.47 -4.35
CA SER A 302 -9.51 7.57 -3.19
C SER A 302 -10.15 8.21 -1.96
N ARG A 303 -9.91 9.50 -1.71
CA ARG A 303 -10.54 10.24 -0.60
C ARG A 303 -12.05 10.31 -0.74
N VAL A 304 -12.55 10.63 -1.93
CA VAL A 304 -14.01 10.65 -2.17
C VAL A 304 -14.60 9.26 -1.96
N ILE A 305 -13.96 8.21 -2.47
CA ILE A 305 -14.39 6.82 -2.27
C ILE A 305 -14.42 6.50 -0.78
N MET A 306 -13.36 6.84 -0.03
CA MET A 306 -13.27 6.56 1.40
C MET A 306 -14.34 7.31 2.18
N ALA A 307 -14.57 8.59 1.89
CA ALA A 307 -15.63 9.38 2.52
C ALA A 307 -17.01 8.76 2.31
N VAL A 308 -17.32 8.28 1.09
CA VAL A 308 -18.58 7.59 0.79
C VAL A 308 -18.67 6.27 1.53
N LEU A 309 -17.60 5.46 1.55
CA LEU A 309 -17.57 4.19 2.25
C LEU A 309 -17.74 4.37 3.77
N ASN A 310 -17.07 5.34 4.37
CA ASN A 310 -17.21 5.68 5.79
C ASN A 310 -18.61 6.17 6.12
N PHE A 311 -19.21 7.00 5.26
CA PHE A 311 -20.60 7.43 5.45
C PHE A 311 -21.56 6.23 5.42
N ILE A 312 -21.42 5.33 4.45
CA ILE A 312 -22.28 4.12 4.40
C ILE A 312 -22.01 3.22 5.59
N HIS A 313 -20.74 3.04 5.96
CA HIS A 313 -20.35 2.25 7.11
C HIS A 313 -20.96 2.79 8.43
N SER A 314 -20.99 4.11 8.61
CA SER A 314 -21.60 4.73 9.80
C SER A 314 -23.09 4.43 9.95
N LEU A 315 -23.78 4.09 8.86
CA LEU A 315 -25.20 3.70 8.86
C LEU A 315 -25.42 2.20 9.08
N ILE A 316 -24.50 1.35 8.62
CA ILE A 316 -24.71 -0.11 8.53
C ILE A 316 -23.78 -0.87 9.48
N GLY A 317 -22.63 -0.29 9.85
CA GLY A 317 -21.65 -0.92 10.75
C GLY A 317 -20.81 -2.04 10.11
N ASN A 318 -20.82 -2.18 8.76
CA ASN A 318 -20.07 -3.22 8.08
C ASN A 318 -19.53 -2.74 6.73
N TYR A 319 -18.19 -2.77 6.56
CA TYR A 319 -17.53 -2.30 5.35
C TYR A 319 -17.82 -3.17 4.11
N GLY A 320 -18.06 -4.48 4.27
CA GLY A 320 -18.41 -5.34 3.14
C GLY A 320 -19.74 -4.95 2.51
N PHE A 321 -20.77 -4.68 3.32
CA PHE A 321 -22.03 -4.13 2.82
C PHE A 321 -21.86 -2.71 2.29
N ALA A 322 -21.00 -1.89 2.90
CA ALA A 322 -20.69 -0.56 2.37
C ALA A 322 -20.10 -0.62 0.96
N ILE A 323 -19.18 -1.57 0.70
CA ILE A 323 -18.61 -1.81 -0.64
C ILE A 323 -19.69 -2.26 -1.63
N MET A 324 -20.62 -3.13 -1.23
CA MET A 324 -21.72 -3.58 -2.10
C MET A 324 -22.66 -2.44 -2.48
N ILE A 325 -23.01 -1.58 -1.51
CA ILE A 325 -23.85 -0.41 -1.76
C ILE A 325 -23.10 0.62 -2.60
N PHE A 326 -21.82 0.83 -2.35
CA PHE A 326 -20.97 1.67 -3.18
C PHE A 326 -20.96 1.18 -4.64
N ALA A 327 -20.82 -0.14 -4.87
CA ALA A 327 -20.92 -0.71 -6.21
C ALA A 327 -22.26 -0.43 -6.88
N LEU A 328 -23.36 -0.50 -6.11
CA LEU A 328 -24.70 -0.14 -6.59
C LEU A 328 -24.80 1.35 -6.95
N LEU A 329 -24.30 2.24 -6.08
CA LEU A 329 -24.31 3.69 -6.34
C LEU A 329 -23.53 4.04 -7.62
N ILE A 330 -22.33 3.49 -7.77
CA ILE A 330 -21.54 3.64 -8.99
C ILE A 330 -22.32 3.14 -10.21
N LYS A 331 -22.99 2.00 -10.08
CA LYS A 331 -23.79 1.43 -11.16
C LYS A 331 -24.98 2.32 -11.53
N LEU A 332 -25.65 2.92 -10.56
CA LEU A 332 -26.76 3.86 -10.78
C LEU A 332 -26.30 5.17 -11.45
N ILE A 333 -25.16 5.72 -11.01
CA ILE A 333 -24.58 6.94 -11.60
C ILE A 333 -24.26 6.70 -13.08
N PHE A 334 -23.66 5.57 -13.42
CA PHE A 334 -23.29 5.24 -14.79
C PHE A 334 -24.37 4.52 -15.58
N PHE A 335 -25.57 4.30 -15.01
CA PHE A 335 -26.66 3.59 -15.65
C PHE A 335 -27.03 4.13 -17.03
N PRO A 336 -27.25 5.46 -17.26
CA PRO A 336 -27.61 5.98 -18.57
C PRO A 336 -26.55 5.69 -19.63
N LEU A 337 -25.29 5.76 -19.27
CA LEU A 337 -24.16 5.47 -20.15
C LEU A 337 -24.04 3.95 -20.42
N SER A 338 -24.14 3.15 -19.38
CA SER A 338 -24.10 1.68 -19.45
C SER A 338 -25.24 1.16 -20.35
N ARG A 339 -26.46 1.69 -20.22
CA ARG A 339 -27.60 1.35 -21.09
C ARG A 339 -27.32 1.64 -22.56
N GLN A 340 -26.73 2.80 -22.90
CA GLN A 340 -26.36 3.13 -24.29
C GLN A 340 -25.33 2.12 -24.84
N MET A 341 -24.37 1.69 -24.01
CA MET A 341 -23.37 0.69 -24.38
C MET A 341 -24.03 -0.68 -24.65
N ILE A 342 -24.93 -1.14 -23.79
CA ILE A 342 -25.67 -2.40 -23.96
C ILE A 342 -26.49 -2.36 -25.27
N LEU A 343 -27.20 -1.26 -25.55
CA LEU A 343 -27.94 -1.10 -26.79
C LEU A 343 -27.02 -1.09 -28.02
N SER A 344 -25.84 -0.48 -27.94
CA SER A 344 -24.83 -0.50 -29.02
C SER A 344 -24.28 -1.92 -29.24
N GLN A 345 -24.03 -2.67 -28.16
CA GLN A 345 -23.63 -4.08 -28.26
C GLN A 345 -24.70 -4.94 -28.94
N HIS A 346 -25.98 -4.73 -28.61
CA HIS A 346 -27.09 -5.41 -29.27
C HIS A 346 -27.15 -5.10 -30.78
N LYS A 347 -27.01 -3.82 -31.15
CA LYS A 347 -26.95 -3.45 -32.57
C LYS A 347 -25.78 -4.14 -33.29
N MET A 348 -24.60 -4.24 -32.65
CA MET A 348 -23.45 -4.94 -33.19
C MET A 348 -23.74 -6.44 -33.39
N GLN A 349 -24.48 -7.07 -32.47
CA GLN A 349 -24.90 -8.48 -32.62
C GLN A 349 -25.80 -8.68 -33.85
N MET A 350 -26.72 -7.77 -34.12
CA MET A 350 -27.59 -7.84 -35.33
C MET A 350 -26.82 -7.71 -36.64
N VAL A 351 -25.72 -6.96 -36.65
CA VAL A 351 -24.87 -6.75 -37.83
C VAL A 351 -23.89 -7.91 -38.05
N GLN A 352 -23.69 -8.77 -37.06
CA GLN A 352 -22.75 -9.89 -37.15
C GLN A 352 -22.96 -10.86 -38.34
N PRO A 353 -24.17 -11.26 -38.73
CA PRO A 353 -24.35 -12.12 -39.90
C PRO A 353 -23.82 -11.49 -41.20
N GLU A 354 -24.03 -10.19 -41.40
CA GLU A 354 -23.52 -9.49 -42.57
C GLU A 354 -22.01 -9.31 -42.52
N LEU A 355 -21.48 -9.03 -41.33
CA LEU A 355 -20.05 -8.99 -41.08
C LEU A 355 -19.36 -10.30 -41.48
N LYS A 356 -19.97 -11.47 -41.17
CA LYS A 356 -19.46 -12.79 -41.56
C LYS A 356 -19.47 -12.95 -43.07
N LYS A 357 -20.50 -12.54 -43.76
CA LYS A 357 -20.57 -12.58 -45.24
C LYS A 357 -19.44 -11.76 -45.85
N ILE A 358 -19.18 -10.57 -45.38
CA ILE A 358 -18.10 -9.69 -45.84
C ILE A 358 -16.74 -10.33 -45.56
N GLN A 359 -16.53 -10.90 -44.38
CA GLN A 359 -15.31 -11.60 -44.01
C GLN A 359 -15.02 -12.82 -44.91
N GLN A 360 -16.05 -13.55 -45.27
CA GLN A 360 -15.93 -14.69 -46.21
C GLN A 360 -15.63 -14.23 -47.64
N LYS A 361 -16.37 -13.19 -48.09
CA LYS A 361 -16.27 -12.67 -49.47
C LYS A 361 -14.87 -12.08 -49.76
N TYR A 362 -14.32 -11.33 -48.81
CA TYR A 362 -13.06 -10.59 -48.97
C TYR A 362 -11.91 -11.22 -48.18
N LYS A 363 -11.94 -12.54 -47.96
CA LYS A 363 -10.95 -13.24 -47.13
C LYS A 363 -9.50 -13.06 -47.64
N ASN A 364 -9.32 -12.95 -48.94
CA ASN A 364 -8.02 -12.82 -49.59
C ASN A 364 -7.62 -11.37 -49.91
N ASP A 365 -8.48 -10.40 -49.63
CA ASP A 365 -8.23 -8.97 -49.87
C ASP A 365 -8.41 -8.18 -48.54
N PRO A 366 -7.36 -8.03 -47.71
CA PRO A 366 -7.46 -7.35 -46.42
C PRO A 366 -7.81 -5.86 -46.52
N GLN A 367 -7.43 -5.18 -47.61
CA GLN A 367 -7.74 -3.76 -47.78
C GLN A 367 -9.23 -3.56 -48.02
N ARG A 368 -9.79 -4.33 -48.95
CA ARG A 368 -11.19 -4.29 -49.28
C ARG A 368 -12.09 -4.77 -48.16
N LEU A 369 -11.63 -5.80 -47.40
CA LEU A 369 -12.27 -6.27 -46.19
C LEU A 369 -12.43 -5.15 -45.17
N ASN A 370 -11.36 -4.40 -44.89
CA ASN A 370 -11.41 -3.28 -43.92
C ASN A 370 -12.33 -2.15 -44.41
N GLN A 371 -12.31 -1.81 -45.67
CA GLN A 371 -13.19 -0.79 -46.24
C GLN A 371 -14.66 -1.17 -46.12
N GLU A 372 -15.02 -2.37 -46.48
CA GLU A 372 -16.42 -2.87 -46.44
C GLU A 372 -16.88 -3.04 -44.98
N MET A 373 -16.02 -3.46 -44.07
CA MET A 373 -16.36 -3.50 -42.65
C MET A 373 -16.59 -2.10 -42.06
N MET A 374 -15.74 -1.13 -42.39
CA MET A 374 -15.95 0.26 -41.97
C MET A 374 -17.21 0.87 -42.57
N HIS A 375 -17.51 0.54 -43.83
CA HIS A 375 -18.77 0.95 -44.48
C HIS A 375 -19.98 0.34 -43.77
N LEU A 376 -19.93 -0.96 -43.47
CA LEU A 376 -20.97 -1.65 -42.71
C LEU A 376 -21.22 -0.97 -41.35
N TYR A 377 -20.16 -0.71 -40.57
CA TYR A 377 -20.28 -0.04 -39.27
C TYR A 377 -20.89 1.38 -39.36
N LYS A 378 -20.53 2.13 -40.41
CA LYS A 378 -21.12 3.46 -40.67
C LYS A 378 -22.59 3.36 -41.07
N THR A 379 -22.95 2.44 -41.92
CA THR A 379 -24.32 2.22 -42.41
C THR A 379 -25.28 1.88 -41.28
N TYR A 380 -24.86 0.97 -40.38
CA TYR A 380 -25.65 0.54 -39.22
C TYR A 380 -25.45 1.41 -37.97
N LYS A 381 -24.65 2.49 -38.07
CA LYS A 381 -24.31 3.39 -36.95
C LYS A 381 -23.88 2.65 -35.69
N VAL A 382 -23.05 1.62 -35.86
CA VAL A 382 -22.51 0.82 -34.76
C VAL A 382 -21.02 1.12 -34.54
N ASN A 383 -20.61 1.18 -33.27
CA ASN A 383 -19.21 1.39 -32.90
C ASN A 383 -18.60 0.09 -32.39
N PRO A 384 -17.57 -0.45 -33.06
CA PRO A 384 -16.92 -1.69 -32.61
C PRO A 384 -16.24 -1.57 -31.24
N LEU A 385 -15.89 -0.34 -30.79
CA LEU A 385 -15.28 -0.08 -29.50
C LEU A 385 -16.29 -0.04 -28.33
N SER A 386 -17.60 -0.08 -28.61
CA SER A 386 -18.63 -0.04 -27.55
C SER A 386 -18.53 -1.21 -26.54
N GLY A 387 -17.91 -2.34 -26.95
CA GLY A 387 -17.73 -3.51 -26.10
C GLY A 387 -16.66 -3.34 -25.01
N CYS A 388 -15.62 -2.55 -25.26
CA CYS A 388 -14.54 -2.30 -24.29
C CYS A 388 -14.69 -1.00 -23.49
N LEU A 389 -15.61 -0.11 -23.89
CA LEU A 389 -15.81 1.17 -23.24
C LEU A 389 -16.17 1.07 -21.74
N PRO A 390 -16.99 0.08 -21.28
CA PRO A 390 -17.23 -0.12 -19.85
C PRO A 390 -15.95 -0.32 -19.05
N LEU A 391 -15.00 -1.09 -19.58
CA LEU A 391 -13.73 -1.37 -18.92
C LEU A 391 -12.90 -0.09 -18.77
N ILE A 392 -12.85 0.76 -19.79
CA ILE A 392 -12.07 2.00 -19.77
C ILE A 392 -12.62 2.97 -18.71
N ILE A 393 -13.94 3.08 -18.58
CA ILE A 393 -14.59 3.95 -17.58
C ILE A 393 -14.39 3.38 -16.18
N GLN A 394 -14.35 2.06 -16.03
CA GLN A 394 -14.18 1.37 -14.77
C GLN A 394 -12.76 1.48 -14.20
N MET A 395 -11.73 1.62 -15.08
CA MET A 395 -10.32 1.60 -14.65
C MET A 395 -9.97 2.67 -13.61
N PRO A 396 -10.37 3.95 -13.75
CA PRO A 396 -10.11 4.96 -12.73
C PRO A 396 -10.70 4.59 -11.36
N ILE A 397 -11.94 4.10 -11.33
CA ILE A 397 -12.62 3.69 -10.10
C ILE A 397 -11.91 2.48 -9.48
N PHE A 398 -11.55 1.50 -10.34
CA PHE A 398 -10.84 0.31 -9.93
C PHE A 398 -9.50 0.65 -9.24
N PHE A 399 -8.66 1.48 -9.87
CA PHE A 399 -7.35 1.82 -9.29
C PHE A 399 -7.48 2.66 -8.01
N ALA A 400 -8.44 3.58 -7.98
CA ALA A 400 -8.67 4.37 -6.78
C ALA A 400 -9.19 3.49 -5.63
N LEU A 401 -10.14 2.59 -5.89
CA LEU A 401 -10.67 1.66 -4.90
C LEU A 401 -9.60 0.63 -4.46
N PHE A 402 -8.83 0.07 -5.41
CA PHE A 402 -7.70 -0.80 -5.09
C PHE A 402 -6.74 -0.13 -4.12
N ARG A 403 -6.36 1.13 -4.43
CA ARG A 403 -5.50 1.90 -3.54
C ARG A 403 -6.14 2.09 -2.17
N THR A 404 -7.39 2.53 -2.13
CA THR A 404 -8.15 2.72 -0.87
C THR A 404 -8.12 1.45 -0.01
N LEU A 405 -8.49 0.31 -0.59
CA LEU A 405 -8.56 -0.96 0.13
C LEU A 405 -7.19 -1.53 0.55
N THR A 406 -6.12 -1.16 -0.14
CA THR A 406 -4.77 -1.64 0.20
C THR A 406 -4.03 -0.75 1.18
N THR A 407 -4.38 0.53 1.29
CA THR A 407 -3.63 1.48 2.11
C THR A 407 -4.38 1.98 3.33
N SER A 408 -5.71 1.89 3.36
CA SER A 408 -6.51 2.37 4.49
C SER A 408 -6.62 1.31 5.58
N ILE A 409 -6.37 1.73 6.81
CA ILE A 409 -6.34 0.85 7.98
C ILE A 409 -7.73 0.32 8.35
N GLU A 410 -8.78 1.02 7.97
CA GLU A 410 -10.18 0.71 8.28
C GLU A 410 -10.63 -0.63 7.69
N PHE A 411 -9.98 -1.11 6.65
CA PHE A 411 -10.27 -2.42 6.05
C PHE A 411 -9.48 -3.56 6.66
N ARG A 412 -8.43 -3.24 7.45
CA ARG A 412 -7.65 -4.23 8.17
C ARG A 412 -8.52 -4.87 9.26
N GLN A 413 -8.60 -6.20 9.25
CA GLN A 413 -9.45 -6.97 10.17
C GLN A 413 -10.96 -6.59 10.10
N ALA A 414 -11.37 -5.89 9.05
CA ALA A 414 -12.77 -5.58 8.82
C ALA A 414 -13.51 -6.84 8.33
N ASN A 415 -14.30 -7.41 9.21
CA ASN A 415 -15.12 -8.59 8.91
C ASN A 415 -16.25 -8.25 7.94
N PHE A 416 -16.53 -9.15 7.00
CA PHE A 416 -17.74 -9.08 6.20
C PHE A 416 -18.75 -10.13 6.66
N ILE A 417 -18.85 -11.27 5.95
CA ILE A 417 -19.72 -12.40 6.28
C ILE A 417 -19.00 -13.71 5.98
N PHE A 418 -19.44 -14.80 6.60
CA PHE A 418 -18.94 -16.15 6.44
C PHE A 418 -17.41 -16.23 6.69
N TRP A 419 -16.64 -16.55 5.67
CA TRP A 419 -15.19 -16.77 5.73
C TRP A 419 -14.34 -15.51 5.50
N ILE A 420 -14.95 -14.40 5.10
CA ILE A 420 -14.23 -13.14 4.86
C ILE A 420 -14.12 -12.40 6.19
N THR A 421 -13.03 -12.63 6.90
CA THR A 421 -12.73 -12.01 8.19
C THR A 421 -11.89 -10.75 8.08
N ASP A 422 -11.37 -10.46 6.88
CA ASP A 422 -10.52 -9.31 6.62
C ASP A 422 -10.64 -8.88 5.15
N LEU A 423 -11.16 -7.68 4.92
CA LEU A 423 -11.39 -7.14 3.58
C LEU A 423 -10.10 -6.65 2.89
N SER A 424 -9.03 -6.43 3.66
CA SER A 424 -7.73 -6.00 3.14
C SER A 424 -6.89 -7.16 2.61
N LEU A 425 -7.22 -8.41 2.99
CA LEU A 425 -6.53 -9.62 2.58
C LEU A 425 -7.25 -10.30 1.39
N LYS A 426 -6.53 -11.19 0.72
CA LYS A 426 -7.11 -12.04 -0.34
C LYS A 426 -8.16 -13.00 0.24
N ASP A 427 -9.13 -13.40 -0.58
CA ASP A 427 -10.11 -14.44 -0.21
C ASP A 427 -9.37 -15.79 0.00
N PRO A 428 -9.37 -16.36 1.23
CA PRO A 428 -8.62 -17.57 1.55
C PRO A 428 -9.13 -18.81 0.80
N TYR A 429 -10.39 -18.82 0.40
CA TYR A 429 -11.01 -19.95 -0.30
C TYR A 429 -11.21 -19.72 -1.80
N TYR A 430 -10.79 -18.56 -2.30
CA TYR A 430 -10.91 -18.18 -3.72
C TYR A 430 -12.34 -18.20 -4.28
N VAL A 431 -13.36 -18.16 -3.40
CA VAL A 431 -14.78 -18.22 -3.80
C VAL A 431 -15.16 -16.98 -4.60
N LEU A 432 -14.75 -15.80 -4.14
CA LEU A 432 -15.06 -14.54 -4.85
C LEU A 432 -14.43 -14.47 -6.25
N PRO A 433 -13.12 -14.70 -6.45
CA PRO A 433 -12.55 -14.62 -7.79
C PRO A 433 -13.08 -15.71 -8.73
N ILE A 434 -13.35 -16.93 -8.23
CA ILE A 434 -13.93 -18.01 -9.05
C ILE A 434 -15.37 -17.67 -9.45
N SER A 435 -16.22 -17.24 -8.49
CA SER A 435 -17.61 -16.85 -8.78
C SER A 435 -17.67 -15.63 -9.74
N MET A 436 -16.77 -14.68 -9.61
CA MET A 436 -16.58 -13.57 -10.54
C MET A 436 -16.26 -14.09 -11.95
N GLY A 437 -15.32 -15.03 -12.08
CA GLY A 437 -14.97 -15.64 -13.36
C GLY A 437 -16.15 -16.36 -14.01
N ILE A 438 -16.92 -17.10 -13.24
CA ILE A 438 -18.16 -17.76 -13.73
C ILE A 438 -19.16 -16.70 -14.21
N MET A 439 -19.38 -15.64 -13.45
CA MET A 439 -20.27 -14.54 -13.86
C MET A 439 -19.81 -13.87 -15.17
N MET A 440 -18.51 -13.67 -15.35
CA MET A 440 -17.95 -13.11 -16.58
C MET A 440 -18.17 -14.05 -17.77
N VAL A 441 -18.03 -15.37 -17.59
CA VAL A 441 -18.35 -16.35 -18.64
C VAL A 441 -19.84 -16.28 -19.00
N VAL A 442 -20.74 -16.30 -18.00
CA VAL A 442 -22.18 -16.18 -18.22
C VAL A 442 -22.51 -14.88 -19.01
N GLN A 443 -21.95 -13.76 -18.59
CA GLN A 443 -22.14 -12.48 -19.27
C GLN A 443 -21.61 -12.53 -20.70
N SER A 444 -20.43 -13.08 -20.92
CA SER A 444 -19.83 -13.19 -22.25
C SER A 444 -20.64 -14.13 -23.19
N LEU A 445 -21.17 -15.21 -22.68
CA LEU A 445 -22.04 -16.11 -23.45
C LEU A 445 -23.36 -15.44 -23.85
N THR A 446 -23.88 -14.50 -23.06
CA THR A 446 -25.08 -13.75 -23.41
C THR A 446 -24.83 -12.62 -24.43
N THR A 447 -23.57 -12.20 -24.59
CA THR A 447 -23.18 -11.08 -25.45
C THR A 447 -22.50 -11.51 -26.77
N THR A 448 -21.89 -12.69 -26.82
CA THR A 448 -21.04 -13.14 -27.94
C THR A 448 -21.73 -14.21 -28.78
N ILE A 449 -21.88 -13.95 -30.09
CA ILE A 449 -22.52 -14.88 -31.03
C ILE A 449 -21.48 -15.57 -31.94
N ASP A 450 -20.26 -15.01 -32.09
CA ASP A 450 -19.25 -15.55 -32.99
C ASP A 450 -18.46 -16.72 -32.39
N PRO A 451 -18.51 -17.92 -33.00
CA PRO A 451 -17.73 -19.07 -32.54
C PRO A 451 -16.21 -18.83 -32.49
N ARG A 452 -15.69 -17.92 -33.34
CA ARG A 452 -14.26 -17.58 -33.36
C ARG A 452 -13.82 -16.75 -32.14
N GLN A 453 -14.76 -16.05 -31.53
CA GLN A 453 -14.53 -15.28 -30.31
C GLN A 453 -14.72 -16.13 -29.05
N ARG A 454 -15.23 -17.37 -29.15
CA ARG A 454 -15.42 -18.27 -27.99
C ARG A 454 -14.14 -18.50 -27.20
N LEU A 455 -12.99 -18.62 -27.87
CA LEU A 455 -11.72 -18.78 -27.17
C LEU A 455 -11.42 -17.56 -26.30
N MET A 456 -11.67 -16.36 -26.81
CA MET A 456 -11.47 -15.11 -26.08
C MET A 456 -12.47 -14.95 -24.91
N VAL A 457 -13.70 -15.42 -25.11
CA VAL A 457 -14.78 -15.44 -24.11
C VAL A 457 -14.42 -16.29 -22.88
N ILE A 458 -13.70 -17.38 -23.07
CA ILE A 458 -13.26 -18.27 -21.99
C ILE A 458 -11.91 -17.83 -21.42
N PHE A 459 -10.99 -17.43 -22.31
CA PHE A 459 -9.63 -17.07 -21.90
C PHE A 459 -9.58 -15.80 -21.01
N MET A 460 -10.37 -14.76 -21.37
CA MET A 460 -10.36 -13.49 -20.65
C MET A 460 -10.83 -13.62 -19.21
N PRO A 461 -11.93 -14.31 -18.88
CA PRO A 461 -12.31 -14.60 -17.49
C PRO A 461 -11.24 -15.37 -16.71
N ILE A 462 -10.56 -16.33 -17.32
CA ILE A 462 -9.47 -17.08 -16.66
C ILE A 462 -8.33 -16.13 -16.30
N VAL A 463 -7.90 -15.26 -17.23
CA VAL A 463 -6.87 -14.26 -16.98
C VAL A 463 -7.31 -13.30 -15.86
N MET A 464 -8.59 -12.90 -15.85
CA MET A 464 -9.13 -12.03 -14.80
C MET A 464 -9.13 -12.71 -13.44
N VAL A 465 -9.60 -13.96 -13.34
CA VAL A 465 -9.52 -14.74 -12.11
C VAL A 465 -8.09 -14.82 -11.61
N TRP A 466 -7.15 -15.13 -12.49
CA TRP A 466 -5.73 -15.20 -12.15
C TRP A 466 -5.16 -13.88 -11.59
N ILE A 467 -5.55 -12.72 -12.17
CA ILE A 467 -5.16 -11.41 -11.65
C ILE A 467 -5.81 -11.16 -10.28
N PHE A 468 -7.11 -11.45 -10.14
CA PHE A 468 -7.88 -11.12 -8.96
C PHE A 468 -7.59 -12.01 -7.75
N ILE A 469 -7.06 -13.23 -7.97
CA ILE A 469 -6.82 -14.21 -6.90
C ILE A 469 -5.90 -13.69 -5.78
N ASN A 470 -5.02 -12.75 -6.10
CA ASN A 470 -4.08 -12.15 -5.15
C ASN A 470 -4.49 -10.73 -4.70
N LEU A 471 -5.65 -10.23 -5.13
CA LEU A 471 -6.14 -8.92 -4.74
C LEU A 471 -6.95 -9.00 -3.43
N PRO A 472 -7.10 -7.87 -2.70
CA PRO A 472 -7.92 -7.82 -1.49
C PRO A 472 -9.35 -8.29 -1.73
N SER A 473 -9.91 -9.03 -0.77
CA SER A 473 -11.28 -9.57 -0.85
C SER A 473 -12.34 -8.46 -0.97
N GLY A 474 -12.11 -7.29 -0.38
CA GLY A 474 -12.97 -6.12 -0.57
C GLY A 474 -13.05 -5.66 -2.04
N LEU A 475 -11.93 -5.72 -2.78
CA LEU A 475 -11.93 -5.38 -4.22
C LEU A 475 -12.61 -6.47 -5.05
N GLN A 476 -12.38 -7.73 -4.70
CA GLN A 476 -13.06 -8.87 -5.31
C GLN A 476 -14.57 -8.78 -5.10
N LEU A 477 -15.00 -8.42 -3.87
CA LEU A 477 -16.41 -8.22 -3.50
C LEU A 477 -17.06 -7.08 -4.31
N TYR A 478 -16.36 -5.94 -4.43
CA TYR A 478 -16.81 -4.85 -5.28
C TYR A 478 -17.05 -5.31 -6.72
N TRP A 479 -16.06 -5.99 -7.32
CA TRP A 479 -16.13 -6.43 -8.70
C TRP A 479 -17.21 -7.48 -8.92
N PHE A 480 -17.32 -8.45 -8.00
CA PHE A 480 -18.37 -9.46 -8.01
C PHE A 480 -19.77 -8.82 -7.97
N THR A 481 -19.99 -7.91 -7.03
CA THR A 481 -21.26 -7.19 -6.87
C THR A 481 -21.59 -6.33 -8.10
N TYR A 482 -20.60 -5.64 -8.63
CA TYR A 482 -20.74 -4.85 -9.86
C TYR A 482 -21.14 -5.71 -11.07
N ASN A 483 -20.56 -6.92 -11.21
CA ASN A 483 -20.92 -7.86 -12.27
C ASN A 483 -22.36 -8.37 -12.11
N ILE A 484 -22.83 -8.65 -10.89
CA ILE A 484 -24.22 -9.01 -10.64
C ILE A 484 -25.16 -7.90 -11.16
N PHE A 485 -24.91 -6.65 -10.77
CA PHE A 485 -25.74 -5.53 -11.23
C PHE A 485 -25.63 -5.31 -12.73
N THR A 486 -24.49 -5.56 -13.34
CA THR A 486 -24.32 -5.50 -14.79
C THR A 486 -25.17 -6.57 -15.49
N LEU A 487 -25.20 -7.79 -14.96
CA LEU A 487 -26.02 -8.85 -15.51
C LEU A 487 -27.53 -8.53 -15.38
N LEU A 488 -27.95 -8.03 -14.21
CA LEU A 488 -29.34 -7.59 -14.00
C LEU A 488 -29.74 -6.46 -14.96
N GLU A 489 -28.87 -5.45 -15.12
CA GLU A 489 -29.10 -4.35 -16.09
C GLU A 489 -29.25 -4.87 -17.51
N HIS A 490 -28.42 -5.84 -17.90
CA HIS A 490 -28.50 -6.46 -19.23
C HIS A 490 -29.85 -7.11 -19.47
N PHE A 491 -30.38 -7.86 -18.48
CA PHE A 491 -31.71 -8.47 -18.56
C PHE A 491 -32.83 -7.42 -18.62
N ILE A 492 -32.76 -6.37 -17.79
CA ILE A 492 -33.77 -5.30 -17.78
C ILE A 492 -33.79 -4.55 -19.12
N THR A 493 -32.61 -4.18 -19.62
CA THR A 493 -32.47 -3.43 -20.88
C THR A 493 -32.96 -4.26 -22.07
N LYS A 494 -32.66 -5.58 -22.08
CA LYS A 494 -33.14 -6.49 -23.13
C LYS A 494 -34.65 -6.62 -23.13
N ARG A 495 -35.29 -6.68 -21.97
CA ARG A 495 -36.76 -6.75 -21.85
C ARG A 495 -37.46 -5.42 -22.18
N GLY A 496 -36.84 -4.29 -21.82
CA GLY A 496 -37.42 -2.95 -22.03
C GLY A 496 -37.12 -2.30 -23.39
N GLY A 497 -36.14 -2.79 -24.14
CA GLY A 497 -35.69 -2.25 -25.44
C GLY A 497 -36.31 -2.93 -26.66
N LEU A 498 -37.19 -3.89 -26.48
CA LEU A 498 -37.95 -4.58 -27.57
C LEU A 498 -39.37 -4.03 -27.75
N LYS A 499 -39.64 -2.81 -27.22
CA LYS A 499 -40.87 -2.05 -27.54
C LYS A 499 -40.54 -0.85 -28.39
#